data_5cabc2a9681cd2bcd9eb046ba3e907ac
#
_entry.id   5cabc2a9681cd2bcd9eb046ba3e907ac
#
_cell.length_a   1.000
_cell.length_b   1.000
_cell.length_c   1.000
_cell.angle_alpha   90.00
_cell.angle_beta   90.00
_cell.angle_gamma   90.00
#
_symmetry.space_group_name_H-M   'P 1'
#
loop_
_entity.id
_entity.type
_entity.pdbx_description
1 polymer ?
#
loop_
_entity_poly.entity_id
_entity_poly.type
_entity_poly.pdbx_seq_one_letter_code
_entity_poly.pdbx_strand_id
1 'polypeptide(L)'
;KNHPNINHIAVWHAILGYWGGVAKDGNIAKEYKTTTIQKEPGVAEGEMLVVDASDAQRMYNDFYSFLSDCGITGVKTDAQFFLDMIVDAPDRRSLTTEYQDSWTIAHLRHFGSRAISCMSQAPQMLFHSQLPTNKPRLLVRNSDDFFPEVPASHPWHIFCNAHNSLLTQHLNVLPDWDMFQTSHEWASFHGAARCVSGGPIYFTDYPGKHDIKLINQMTARTTRGKTVILRPYNIGKSTSAYIGYEDHALLKVHTYHGYAHTGTAYLGVFNCTDRPLSELIPLSTFSGAEEGKYVIRAFTTGAVSKPMSCGEKKALVGVEIDNGGWEILSAHPVHEHTLRRSGPIAVSCLGLIGKMTGAAAIISSDIHVDSQGKLRYFVLIKALGVLGFWIGDLSKSWDVEKDMLVLIFGKQVPKHCVSVSGDVLEIDVDRAWKETGQKAGWSNEIEVELFVS
;
A
#
# COMPACT_ATOMS: atom_id res chain seq x y z
N LYS A 1 -18.69 7.95 -22.71
CA LYS A 1 -19.25 6.97 -23.68
C LYS A 1 -18.18 6.35 -24.57
N ASN A 2 -17.08 7.06 -24.87
CA ASN A 2 -16.01 6.58 -25.76
C ASN A 2 -14.97 5.71 -25.06
N HIS A 3 -14.98 5.62 -23.73
CA HIS A 3 -14.03 4.87 -22.90
C HIS A 3 -14.76 4.06 -21.84
N PRO A 4 -15.41 2.94 -22.21
CA PRO A 4 -16.28 2.18 -21.30
C PRO A 4 -15.52 1.53 -20.11
N ASN A 5 -14.19 1.45 -20.19
CA ASN A 5 -13.36 0.88 -19.13
C ASN A 5 -12.94 1.91 -18.05
N ILE A 6 -13.21 3.21 -18.27
CA ILE A 6 -12.97 4.24 -17.26
C ILE A 6 -14.19 4.30 -16.33
N ASN A 7 -14.03 3.83 -15.10
CA ASN A 7 -15.11 3.75 -14.12
C ASN A 7 -15.10 4.94 -13.14
N HIS A 8 -13.95 5.59 -12.97
CA HIS A 8 -13.77 6.68 -12.02
C HIS A 8 -12.95 7.79 -12.66
N ILE A 9 -13.40 9.03 -12.45
CA ILE A 9 -12.70 10.25 -12.86
C ILE A 9 -12.60 11.14 -11.64
N ALA A 10 -11.39 11.59 -11.30
CA ALA A 10 -11.16 12.57 -10.26
C ALA A 10 -10.64 13.87 -10.87
N VAL A 11 -10.97 14.99 -10.23
CA VAL A 11 -10.49 16.31 -10.60
C VAL A 11 -9.66 16.92 -9.49
N TRP A 12 -8.71 17.78 -9.88
CA TRP A 12 -7.88 18.56 -8.99
C TRP A 12 -8.45 19.98 -8.82
N HIS A 13 -8.40 20.51 -7.62
CA HIS A 13 -8.60 21.93 -7.33
C HIS A 13 -7.86 22.35 -6.06
N ALA A 14 -7.61 23.65 -5.88
CA ALA A 14 -7.08 24.20 -4.63
C ALA A 14 -8.21 24.55 -3.65
N ILE A 15 -7.94 24.48 -2.35
CA ILE A 15 -9.01 24.64 -1.32
C ILE A 15 -9.66 26.02 -1.34
N LEU A 16 -8.90 27.08 -1.59
CA LEU A 16 -9.39 28.47 -1.62
C LEU A 16 -9.78 28.96 -3.03
N GLY A 17 -9.95 28.07 -4.00
CA GLY A 17 -10.27 28.36 -5.39
C GLY A 17 -9.15 27.97 -6.33
N TYR A 18 -8.08 28.77 -6.43
CA TYR A 18 -6.81 28.48 -7.14
C TYR A 18 -5.65 29.02 -6.29
N TRP A 19 -4.43 29.05 -6.81
CA TRP A 19 -3.26 29.58 -6.11
C TRP A 19 -3.41 31.04 -5.67
N GLY A 20 -4.14 31.87 -6.43
CA GLY A 20 -4.48 33.25 -6.13
C GLY A 20 -5.88 33.45 -5.52
N GLY A 21 -6.57 32.38 -5.12
CA GLY A 21 -7.96 32.47 -4.65
C GLY A 21 -8.97 32.48 -5.79
N VAL A 22 -10.07 33.22 -5.63
CA VAL A 22 -11.15 33.36 -6.63
C VAL A 22 -10.97 34.66 -7.44
N ALA A 23 -11.35 34.64 -8.72
CA ALA A 23 -11.29 35.82 -9.57
C ALA A 23 -12.36 36.83 -9.16
N LYS A 24 -11.99 38.12 -9.01
CA LYS A 24 -12.88 39.22 -8.61
C LYS A 24 -14.10 39.36 -9.52
N ASP A 25 -13.91 39.15 -10.82
CA ASP A 25 -14.97 39.26 -11.84
C ASP A 25 -15.58 37.89 -12.21
N GLY A 26 -15.15 36.82 -11.54
CA GLY A 26 -15.58 35.46 -11.78
C GLY A 26 -17.00 35.16 -11.26
N ASN A 27 -17.56 34.04 -11.71
CA ASN A 27 -18.90 33.63 -11.29
C ASN A 27 -18.96 33.34 -9.79
N ILE A 28 -17.91 32.78 -9.20
CA ILE A 28 -17.84 32.51 -7.75
C ILE A 28 -18.00 33.80 -6.95
N ALA A 29 -17.25 34.87 -7.32
CA ALA A 29 -17.34 36.14 -6.62
C ALA A 29 -18.67 36.88 -6.81
N LYS A 30 -19.43 36.54 -7.85
CA LYS A 30 -20.78 37.08 -8.09
C LYS A 30 -21.88 36.33 -7.32
N GLU A 31 -21.66 35.02 -7.14
CA GLU A 31 -22.66 34.12 -6.54
C GLU A 31 -22.55 34.02 -5.03
N TYR A 32 -21.32 34.07 -4.50
CA TYR A 32 -21.03 33.86 -3.09
C TYR A 32 -20.43 35.09 -2.44
N LYS A 33 -20.73 35.28 -1.15
CA LYS A 33 -20.06 36.30 -0.36
C LYS A 33 -18.54 36.02 -0.34
N THR A 34 -17.74 37.04 -0.56
CA THR A 34 -16.28 36.97 -0.58
C THR A 34 -15.66 37.90 0.44
N THR A 35 -14.47 37.54 0.91
CA THR A 35 -13.62 38.36 1.76
C THR A 35 -12.20 38.39 1.23
N THR A 36 -11.48 39.50 1.46
CA THR A 36 -10.08 39.64 1.11
C THR A 36 -9.24 39.31 2.33
N ILE A 37 -8.29 38.41 2.17
CA ILE A 37 -7.35 38.00 3.21
C ILE A 37 -5.93 38.40 2.82
N GLN A 38 -5.06 38.59 3.84
CA GLN A 38 -3.62 38.76 3.68
C GLN A 38 -2.91 37.46 4.01
N LYS A 39 -1.94 37.07 3.16
CA LYS A 39 -1.06 35.93 3.37
C LYS A 39 0.34 36.37 3.74
N GLU A 40 0.99 35.57 4.57
CA GLU A 40 2.39 35.73 4.91
C GLU A 40 3.29 35.62 3.65
N PRO A 41 4.47 36.27 3.66
CA PRO A 41 5.45 36.13 2.59
C PRO A 41 5.87 34.67 2.38
N GLY A 42 6.06 34.26 1.13
CA GLY A 42 6.46 32.92 0.72
C GLY A 42 5.84 32.50 -0.59
N VAL A 43 5.34 31.24 -0.67
CA VAL A 43 4.83 30.62 -1.92
C VAL A 43 3.63 31.36 -2.52
N ALA A 44 3.05 32.34 -2.04
CA ALA A 44 2.01 33.19 -2.61
C ALA A 44 1.66 34.31 -1.62
N GLU A 45 2.53 35.28 -1.54
CA GLU A 45 2.35 36.45 -0.69
C GLU A 45 1.29 37.42 -1.21
N GLY A 46 0.77 38.25 -0.32
CA GLY A 46 -0.14 39.36 -0.63
C GLY A 46 -1.62 39.04 -0.46
N GLU A 47 -2.44 39.88 -1.08
CA GLU A 47 -3.89 39.78 -0.99
C GLU A 47 -4.46 38.62 -1.80
N MET A 48 -5.43 37.93 -1.22
CA MET A 48 -6.19 36.88 -1.88
C MET A 48 -7.70 37.09 -1.63
N LEU A 49 -8.52 37.04 -2.67
CA LEU A 49 -9.96 37.00 -2.55
C LEU A 49 -10.40 35.55 -2.35
N VAL A 50 -11.17 35.27 -1.31
CA VAL A 50 -11.71 33.94 -1.00
C VAL A 50 -13.21 34.02 -0.71
N VAL A 51 -13.91 32.89 -0.79
CA VAL A 51 -15.30 32.84 -0.33
C VAL A 51 -15.32 33.01 1.18
N ASP A 52 -16.21 33.86 1.68
CA ASP A 52 -16.38 34.13 3.11
C ASP A 52 -16.77 32.86 3.87
N ALA A 53 -16.32 32.73 5.10
CA ALA A 53 -16.61 31.58 5.96
C ALA A 53 -18.12 31.23 5.99
N SER A 54 -19.00 32.23 6.03
CA SER A 54 -20.46 32.05 6.06
C SER A 54 -21.05 31.41 4.79
N ASP A 55 -20.35 31.44 3.67
CA ASP A 55 -20.81 30.88 2.38
C ASP A 55 -19.98 29.66 1.91
N ALA A 56 -18.90 29.30 2.61
CA ALA A 56 -18.01 28.22 2.24
C ALA A 56 -18.75 26.87 2.08
N GLN A 57 -19.65 26.53 3.00
CA GLN A 57 -20.41 25.28 2.95
C GLN A 57 -21.35 25.24 1.73
N ARG A 58 -22.03 26.35 1.41
CA ARG A 58 -22.91 26.45 0.24
C ARG A 58 -22.09 26.29 -1.05
N MET A 59 -20.98 27.00 -1.15
CA MET A 59 -20.08 26.93 -2.30
C MET A 59 -19.57 25.50 -2.55
N TYR A 60 -19.05 24.81 -1.51
CA TYR A 60 -18.55 23.44 -1.66
C TYR A 60 -19.64 22.44 -2.03
N ASN A 61 -20.84 22.57 -1.43
CA ASN A 61 -21.97 21.72 -1.76
C ASN A 61 -22.39 21.88 -3.23
N ASP A 62 -22.51 23.10 -3.70
CA ASP A 62 -22.91 23.41 -5.08
C ASP A 62 -21.84 22.97 -6.08
N PHE A 63 -20.57 23.24 -5.77
CA PHE A 63 -19.44 22.84 -6.60
C PHE A 63 -19.35 21.30 -6.74
N TYR A 64 -19.46 20.57 -5.65
CA TYR A 64 -19.34 19.10 -5.69
C TYR A 64 -20.59 18.42 -6.23
N SER A 65 -21.77 19.02 -6.05
CA SER A 65 -22.99 18.60 -6.76
C SER A 65 -22.81 18.73 -8.27
N PHE A 66 -22.34 19.87 -8.75
CA PHE A 66 -22.03 20.10 -10.16
C PHE A 66 -21.02 19.07 -10.71
N LEU A 67 -19.93 18.82 -9.99
CA LEU A 67 -18.93 17.81 -10.41
C LEU A 67 -19.54 16.41 -10.47
N SER A 68 -20.35 16.03 -9.48
CA SER A 68 -21.05 14.74 -9.45
C SER A 68 -22.02 14.59 -10.63
N ASP A 69 -22.78 15.62 -10.96
CA ASP A 69 -23.72 15.66 -12.08
C ASP A 69 -22.98 15.55 -13.43
N CYS A 70 -21.75 16.05 -13.50
CA CYS A 70 -20.84 15.87 -14.64
C CYS A 70 -20.24 14.44 -14.73
N GLY A 71 -20.48 13.57 -13.75
CA GLY A 71 -19.96 12.21 -13.71
C GLY A 71 -18.58 12.08 -13.06
N ILE A 72 -18.11 13.13 -12.38
CA ILE A 72 -16.89 13.06 -11.55
C ILE A 72 -17.17 12.23 -10.31
N THR A 73 -16.21 11.41 -9.92
CA THR A 73 -16.38 10.43 -8.83
C THR A 73 -15.38 10.61 -7.70
N GLY A 74 -14.48 11.58 -7.78
CA GLY A 74 -13.48 11.87 -6.76
C GLY A 74 -12.81 13.23 -6.97
N VAL A 75 -12.07 13.68 -5.96
CA VAL A 75 -11.35 14.96 -5.97
C VAL A 75 -9.97 14.83 -5.34
N LYS A 76 -9.03 15.64 -5.83
CA LYS A 76 -7.78 15.97 -5.14
C LYS A 76 -7.83 17.45 -4.79
N THR A 77 -7.83 17.77 -3.48
CA THR A 77 -7.91 19.14 -2.99
C THR A 77 -6.56 19.57 -2.45
N ASP A 78 -5.98 20.55 -3.08
CA ASP A 78 -4.60 20.99 -2.90
C ASP A 78 -4.52 22.36 -2.22
N ALA A 79 -3.28 22.83 -1.99
CA ALA A 79 -2.94 24.15 -1.44
C ALA A 79 -3.62 24.46 -0.09
N GLN A 80 -3.87 23.43 0.72
CA GLN A 80 -4.60 23.60 1.98
C GLN A 80 -3.80 24.38 3.03
N PHE A 81 -2.47 24.31 2.98
CA PHE A 81 -1.62 25.06 3.88
C PHE A 81 -1.78 26.59 3.77
N PHE A 82 -2.35 27.12 2.69
CA PHE A 82 -2.68 28.53 2.58
C PHE A 82 -3.59 29.05 3.69
N LEU A 83 -4.43 28.18 4.23
CA LEU A 83 -5.25 28.51 5.39
C LEU A 83 -4.38 28.84 6.64
N ASP A 84 -3.23 28.18 6.76
CA ASP A 84 -2.27 28.44 7.86
C ASP A 84 -1.45 29.72 7.65
N MET A 85 -1.29 30.15 6.40
CA MET A 85 -0.56 31.36 6.04
C MET A 85 -1.36 32.66 6.15
N ILE A 86 -2.63 32.61 6.56
CA ILE A 86 -3.46 33.81 6.76
C ILE A 86 -2.90 34.61 7.94
N VAL A 87 -2.56 35.90 7.70
CA VAL A 87 -1.92 36.76 8.69
C VAL A 87 -2.82 37.03 9.88
N ASP A 88 -4.08 37.43 9.64
CA ASP A 88 -5.04 37.70 10.69
C ASP A 88 -5.46 36.41 11.42
N ALA A 89 -5.23 36.35 12.73
CA ALA A 89 -5.47 35.14 13.51
C ALA A 89 -6.97 34.76 13.66
N PRO A 90 -7.90 35.70 13.86
CA PRO A 90 -9.34 35.46 13.80
C PRO A 90 -9.77 34.87 12.46
N ASP A 91 -9.37 35.46 11.33
CA ASP A 91 -9.70 35.00 9.98
C ASP A 91 -9.09 33.61 9.73
N ARG A 92 -7.81 33.41 10.09
CA ARG A 92 -7.16 32.10 9.97
C ARG A 92 -7.93 31.01 10.70
N ARG A 93 -8.36 31.25 11.93
CA ARG A 93 -9.13 30.28 12.71
C ARG A 93 -10.50 30.01 12.09
N SER A 94 -11.24 31.05 11.75
CA SER A 94 -12.59 30.94 11.18
C SER A 94 -12.56 30.24 9.83
N LEU A 95 -11.73 30.70 8.90
CA LEU A 95 -11.63 30.13 7.56
C LEU A 95 -11.11 28.70 7.57
N THR A 96 -10.09 28.38 8.42
CA THR A 96 -9.62 26.98 8.52
C THR A 96 -10.74 26.05 8.96
N THR A 97 -11.49 26.41 10.00
CA THR A 97 -12.60 25.59 10.49
C THR A 97 -13.65 25.40 9.41
N GLU A 98 -14.18 26.49 8.88
CA GLU A 98 -15.30 26.45 7.94
C GLU A 98 -14.93 25.77 6.60
N TYR A 99 -13.75 26.03 6.06
CA TYR A 99 -13.30 25.39 4.83
C TYR A 99 -13.02 23.88 5.00
N GLN A 100 -12.38 23.47 6.09
CA GLN A 100 -12.10 22.06 6.38
C GLN A 100 -13.40 21.27 6.63
N ASP A 101 -14.36 21.84 7.36
CA ASP A 101 -15.66 21.21 7.60
C ASP A 101 -16.51 21.15 6.33
N SER A 102 -16.61 22.26 5.61
CA SER A 102 -17.35 22.36 4.35
C SER A 102 -16.83 21.37 3.31
N TRP A 103 -15.51 21.31 3.14
CA TRP A 103 -14.86 20.37 2.25
C TRP A 103 -15.09 18.91 2.68
N THR A 104 -14.95 18.61 3.98
CA THR A 104 -15.16 17.27 4.52
C THR A 104 -16.59 16.80 4.30
N ILE A 105 -17.59 17.64 4.62
CA ILE A 105 -19.00 17.32 4.44
C ILE A 105 -19.32 17.10 2.96
N ALA A 106 -18.83 17.98 2.10
CA ALA A 106 -19.12 17.92 0.67
C ALA A 106 -18.51 16.69 0.01
N HIS A 107 -17.21 16.39 0.26
CA HIS A 107 -16.62 15.20 -0.36
C HIS A 107 -17.23 13.89 0.15
N LEU A 108 -17.57 13.80 1.45
CA LEU A 108 -18.24 12.61 1.98
C LEU A 108 -19.63 12.42 1.38
N ARG A 109 -20.38 13.52 1.17
CA ARG A 109 -21.71 13.49 0.57
C ARG A 109 -21.69 13.06 -0.90
N HIS A 110 -20.79 13.61 -1.70
CA HIS A 110 -20.80 13.44 -3.15
C HIS A 110 -19.82 12.33 -3.65
N PHE A 111 -18.71 12.10 -2.95
CA PHE A 111 -17.63 11.21 -3.41
C PHE A 111 -17.25 10.13 -2.38
N GLY A 112 -17.80 10.19 -1.18
CA GLY A 112 -17.43 9.28 -0.08
C GLY A 112 -15.94 9.47 0.30
N SER A 113 -15.20 8.37 0.39
CA SER A 113 -13.76 8.41 0.72
C SER A 113 -12.84 8.65 -0.49
N ARG A 114 -13.38 8.93 -1.68
CA ARG A 114 -12.58 9.18 -2.89
C ARG A 114 -12.14 10.63 -2.97
N ALA A 115 -11.41 11.06 -1.96
CA ALA A 115 -10.80 12.38 -1.88
C ALA A 115 -9.34 12.25 -1.45
N ILE A 116 -8.46 13.04 -2.08
CA ILE A 116 -7.05 13.19 -1.68
C ILE A 116 -6.88 14.60 -1.13
N SER A 117 -6.38 14.68 0.09
CA SER A 117 -5.96 15.94 0.73
C SER A 117 -4.49 16.17 0.44
N CYS A 118 -4.16 17.29 -0.19
CA CYS A 118 -2.80 17.63 -0.58
C CYS A 118 -2.36 18.94 0.04
N MET A 119 -1.05 19.07 0.31
CA MET A 119 -0.45 20.23 0.99
C MET A 119 -1.20 20.59 2.30
N SER A 120 -1.56 19.55 3.08
CA SER A 120 -2.41 19.68 4.27
C SER A 120 -1.72 19.25 5.56
N GLN A 121 -0.40 19.11 5.55
CA GLN A 121 0.38 18.72 6.73
C GLN A 121 0.77 19.94 7.60
N ALA A 122 -0.21 20.78 7.90
CA ALA A 122 -0.09 21.84 8.89
C ALA A 122 -0.84 21.46 10.17
N PRO A 123 -0.37 21.86 11.37
CA PRO A 123 -0.96 21.44 12.65
C PRO A 123 -2.47 21.62 12.72
N GLN A 124 -2.99 22.75 12.21
CA GLN A 124 -4.42 23.05 12.23
C GLN A 124 -5.24 22.01 11.44
N MET A 125 -4.76 21.59 10.26
CA MET A 125 -5.42 20.57 9.44
C MET A 125 -5.26 19.18 10.04
N LEU A 126 -4.08 18.85 10.57
CA LEU A 126 -3.83 17.54 11.20
C LEU A 126 -4.81 17.30 12.35
N PHE A 127 -4.93 18.25 13.27
CA PHE A 127 -5.80 18.10 14.43
C PHE A 127 -7.29 18.26 14.09
N HIS A 128 -7.64 19.10 13.13
CA HIS A 128 -9.04 19.36 12.76
C HIS A 128 -9.64 18.24 11.90
N SER A 129 -9.01 17.90 10.78
CA SER A 129 -9.61 17.04 9.76
C SER A 129 -8.98 15.64 9.63
N GLN A 130 -7.76 15.43 10.15
CA GLN A 130 -7.04 14.18 9.94
C GLN A 130 -6.97 13.29 11.20
N LEU A 131 -7.08 13.86 12.39
CA LEU A 131 -7.09 13.11 13.65
C LEU A 131 -8.44 12.43 13.98
N PRO A 132 -9.63 13.06 13.74
CA PRO A 132 -10.90 12.47 14.14
C PRO A 132 -11.19 11.11 13.48
N THR A 133 -11.66 10.13 14.27
CA THR A 133 -11.93 8.75 13.84
C THR A 133 -13.40 8.44 13.57
N ASN A 134 -14.29 9.46 13.70
CA ASN A 134 -15.73 9.33 13.46
C ASN A 134 -16.12 9.40 11.97
N LYS A 135 -15.16 9.31 11.07
CA LYS A 135 -15.31 9.33 9.62
C LYS A 135 -14.36 8.32 8.97
N PRO A 136 -14.57 7.94 7.70
CA PRO A 136 -13.63 7.09 6.97
C PRO A 136 -12.23 7.71 6.88
N ARG A 137 -11.21 6.86 6.77
CA ARG A 137 -9.82 7.31 6.53
C ARG A 137 -9.73 8.14 5.27
N LEU A 138 -9.03 9.27 5.35
CA LEU A 138 -8.75 10.16 4.24
C LEU A 138 -7.41 9.80 3.59
N LEU A 139 -7.31 9.91 2.28
CA LEU A 139 -6.02 9.85 1.58
C LEU A 139 -5.31 11.20 1.74
N VAL A 140 -4.10 11.19 2.28
CA VAL A 140 -3.32 12.41 2.53
C VAL A 140 -1.94 12.30 1.91
N ARG A 141 -1.60 13.25 1.02
CA ARG A 141 -0.26 13.39 0.46
C ARG A 141 0.75 13.53 1.58
N ASN A 142 1.76 12.69 1.53
CA ASN A 142 2.69 12.46 2.63
C ASN A 142 4.07 13.09 2.39
N SER A 143 4.29 13.68 1.21
CA SER A 143 5.54 14.32 0.79
C SER A 143 5.29 15.40 -0.27
N ASP A 144 6.36 16.04 -0.72
CA ASP A 144 6.40 16.85 -1.93
C ASP A 144 5.96 16.09 -3.17
N ASP A 145 5.76 16.81 -4.28
CA ASP A 145 5.43 16.20 -5.57
C ASP A 145 6.54 15.28 -6.09
N PHE A 146 6.16 14.30 -6.88
CA PHE A 146 7.07 13.46 -7.64
C PHE A 146 7.69 14.27 -8.80
N PHE A 147 9.02 14.39 -8.82
CA PHE A 147 9.79 15.11 -9.83
C PHE A 147 10.65 14.13 -10.65
N PRO A 148 10.12 13.55 -11.75
CA PRO A 148 10.83 12.52 -12.51
C PRO A 148 12.13 13.02 -13.16
N GLU A 149 12.19 14.30 -13.52
CA GLU A 149 13.33 14.90 -14.20
C GLU A 149 14.48 15.31 -13.26
N VAL A 150 14.32 15.10 -11.93
CA VAL A 150 15.31 15.48 -10.93
C VAL A 150 15.87 14.22 -10.25
N PRO A 151 17.04 13.72 -10.66
CA PRO A 151 17.59 12.45 -10.14
C PRO A 151 17.70 12.39 -8.61
N ALA A 152 18.13 13.48 -7.97
CA ALA A 152 18.27 13.56 -6.53
C ALA A 152 16.92 13.50 -5.79
N SER A 153 15.80 13.79 -6.47
CA SER A 153 14.49 13.74 -5.84
C SER A 153 13.99 12.31 -5.59
N HIS A 154 14.43 11.33 -6.37
CA HIS A 154 13.91 9.96 -6.26
C HIS A 154 14.20 9.32 -4.89
N PRO A 155 15.46 9.23 -4.41
CA PRO A 155 15.75 8.70 -3.09
C PRO A 155 15.20 9.58 -1.97
N TRP A 156 15.29 10.92 -2.13
CA TRP A 156 14.74 11.88 -1.15
C TRP A 156 13.24 11.73 -0.96
N HIS A 157 12.50 11.58 -2.03
CA HIS A 157 11.05 11.41 -2.00
C HIS A 157 10.62 10.17 -1.18
N ILE A 158 11.31 9.04 -1.36
CA ILE A 158 11.02 7.82 -0.59
C ILE A 158 11.44 7.96 0.87
N PHE A 159 12.59 8.57 1.12
CA PHE A 159 13.07 8.85 2.47
C PHE A 159 12.09 9.73 3.25
N CYS A 160 11.65 10.86 2.67
CA CYS A 160 10.67 11.76 3.29
C CYS A 160 9.35 11.05 3.57
N ASN A 161 8.82 10.29 2.61
CA ASN A 161 7.59 9.54 2.78
C ASN A 161 7.67 8.55 3.93
N ALA A 162 8.75 7.77 4.03
CA ALA A 162 8.95 6.80 5.09
C ALA A 162 9.01 7.45 6.48
N HIS A 163 9.65 8.61 6.60
CA HIS A 163 9.78 9.34 7.88
C HIS A 163 8.49 10.08 8.24
N ASN A 164 7.83 10.74 7.30
CA ASN A 164 6.55 11.39 7.54
C ASN A 164 5.47 10.40 7.99
N SER A 165 5.55 9.16 7.53
CA SER A 165 4.66 8.08 7.97
C SER A 165 4.78 7.75 9.46
N LEU A 166 5.87 8.12 10.13
CA LEU A 166 6.01 8.01 11.59
C LEU A 166 4.98 8.89 12.33
N LEU A 167 4.61 10.03 11.76
CA LEU A 167 3.54 10.89 12.28
C LEU A 167 2.17 10.46 11.77
N THR A 168 2.03 10.28 10.47
CA THR A 168 0.73 10.04 9.82
C THR A 168 0.08 8.72 10.24
N GLN A 169 0.86 7.73 10.73
CA GLN A 169 0.31 6.49 11.27
C GLN A 169 -0.63 6.68 12.47
N HIS A 170 -0.49 7.80 13.20
CA HIS A 170 -1.31 8.12 14.38
C HIS A 170 -2.59 8.89 14.02
N LEU A 171 -2.76 9.25 12.77
CA LEU A 171 -3.91 9.96 12.25
C LEU A 171 -4.92 8.99 11.60
N ASN A 172 -6.14 9.44 11.39
CA ASN A 172 -7.16 8.69 10.66
C ASN A 172 -7.00 8.87 9.14
N VAL A 173 -5.81 8.57 8.62
CA VAL A 173 -5.46 8.78 7.22
C VAL A 173 -4.78 7.53 6.62
N LEU A 174 -4.72 7.50 5.29
CA LEU A 174 -3.84 6.63 4.52
C LEU A 174 -2.81 7.52 3.81
N PRO A 175 -1.51 7.31 4.05
CA PRO A 175 -0.46 8.13 3.45
C PRO A 175 -0.38 7.87 1.96
N ASP A 176 -0.55 8.92 1.19
CA ASP A 176 -0.36 8.91 -0.25
C ASP A 176 1.10 9.31 -0.55
N TRP A 177 1.88 8.36 -1.07
CA TRP A 177 3.28 8.56 -1.45
C TRP A 177 3.44 9.08 -2.87
N ASP A 178 2.38 9.69 -3.42
CA ASP A 178 2.29 10.28 -4.73
C ASP A 178 2.41 9.30 -5.91
N MET A 179 2.19 9.82 -7.11
CA MET A 179 2.35 9.11 -8.37
C MET A 179 3.82 8.78 -8.67
N PHE A 180 4.04 7.92 -9.65
CA PHE A 180 5.34 7.66 -10.27
C PHE A 180 5.15 7.22 -11.73
N GLN A 181 6.24 7.06 -12.48
CA GLN A 181 6.20 6.57 -13.86
C GLN A 181 6.69 5.13 -13.92
N THR A 182 5.89 4.21 -14.48
CA THR A 182 6.27 2.79 -14.58
C THR A 182 7.33 2.53 -15.65
N SER A 183 7.51 3.45 -16.59
CA SER A 183 8.50 3.37 -17.66
C SER A 183 9.79 4.14 -17.39
N HIS A 184 9.95 4.72 -16.20
CA HIS A 184 11.14 5.43 -15.77
C HIS A 184 12.24 4.49 -15.28
N GLU A 185 13.52 4.89 -15.31
CA GLU A 185 14.63 4.09 -14.76
C GLU A 185 14.48 3.77 -13.27
N TRP A 186 13.90 4.68 -12.47
CA TRP A 186 13.58 4.50 -11.06
C TRP A 186 12.24 3.81 -10.80
N ALA A 187 11.55 3.31 -11.83
CA ALA A 187 10.19 2.78 -11.71
C ALA A 187 10.06 1.66 -10.68
N SER A 188 10.98 0.69 -10.70
CA SER A 188 10.96 -0.45 -9.77
C SER A 188 11.21 -0.03 -8.32
N PHE A 189 12.10 0.94 -8.09
CA PHE A 189 12.37 1.55 -6.78
C PHE A 189 11.11 2.23 -6.20
N HIS A 190 10.45 3.04 -7.02
CA HIS A 190 9.19 3.70 -6.64
C HIS A 190 8.03 2.72 -6.48
N GLY A 191 7.94 1.72 -7.35
CA GLY A 191 6.92 0.67 -7.28
C GLY A 191 7.02 -0.14 -5.98
N ALA A 192 8.24 -0.56 -5.63
CA ALA A 192 8.53 -1.26 -4.38
C ALA A 192 8.13 -0.43 -3.15
N ALA A 193 8.49 0.86 -3.15
CA ALA A 193 8.17 1.78 -2.07
C ALA A 193 6.66 1.94 -1.88
N ARG A 194 5.87 2.09 -2.97
CA ARG A 194 4.40 2.17 -2.87
C ARG A 194 3.80 0.85 -2.40
N CYS A 195 4.35 -0.29 -2.79
CA CYS A 195 3.88 -1.59 -2.31
C CYS A 195 3.97 -1.73 -0.79
N VAL A 196 5.04 -1.23 -0.17
CA VAL A 196 5.20 -1.29 1.29
C VAL A 196 4.58 -0.10 2.02
N SER A 197 4.16 0.96 1.32
CA SER A 197 3.61 2.19 1.95
C SER A 197 2.32 1.97 2.72
N GLY A 198 1.49 1.01 2.32
CA GLY A 198 0.14 0.84 2.82
C GLY A 198 -0.86 1.88 2.27
N GLY A 199 -0.42 2.77 1.39
CA GLY A 199 -1.22 3.80 0.73
C GLY A 199 -1.74 3.40 -0.66
N PRO A 200 -2.33 4.34 -1.41
CA PRO A 200 -2.72 4.14 -2.80
C PRO A 200 -1.51 3.96 -3.72
N ILE A 201 -1.73 3.34 -4.88
CA ILE A 201 -0.73 3.22 -5.93
C ILE A 201 -1.34 3.75 -7.22
N TYR A 202 -0.72 4.74 -7.83
CA TYR A 202 -1.10 5.32 -9.12
C TYR A 202 0.12 5.89 -9.84
N PHE A 203 0.03 5.99 -11.17
CA PHE A 203 1.16 6.37 -12.00
C PHE A 203 0.75 7.35 -13.09
N THR A 204 1.73 8.09 -13.60
CA THR A 204 1.59 9.18 -14.58
C THR A 204 2.34 8.88 -15.87
N ASP A 205 2.17 7.65 -16.38
CA ASP A 205 2.77 7.25 -17.66
C ASP A 205 2.06 7.91 -18.85
N TYR A 206 2.79 8.09 -19.95
CA TYR A 206 2.16 8.34 -21.22
C TYR A 206 1.27 7.17 -21.65
N PRO A 207 0.09 7.43 -22.23
CA PRO A 207 -0.79 6.37 -22.71
C PRO A 207 -0.05 5.38 -23.64
N GLY A 208 -0.14 4.09 -23.31
CA GLY A 208 0.54 3.02 -24.05
C GLY A 208 2.02 2.81 -23.72
N LYS A 209 2.59 3.54 -22.77
CA LYS A 209 3.98 3.40 -22.31
C LYS A 209 4.13 2.74 -20.96
N HIS A 210 3.11 1.97 -20.53
CA HIS A 210 3.11 1.31 -19.22
C HIS A 210 4.04 0.09 -19.19
N ASP A 211 4.83 -0.06 -18.13
CA ASP A 211 5.49 -1.33 -17.81
C ASP A 211 4.48 -2.30 -17.17
N ILE A 212 3.86 -3.12 -18.01
CA ILE A 212 2.86 -4.11 -17.56
C ILE A 212 3.49 -5.17 -16.64
N LYS A 213 4.79 -5.49 -16.81
CA LYS A 213 5.48 -6.45 -15.95
C LYS A 213 5.57 -5.90 -14.51
N LEU A 214 6.00 -4.65 -14.36
CA LEU A 214 6.07 -3.98 -13.06
C LEU A 214 4.68 -3.84 -12.43
N ILE A 215 3.67 -3.41 -13.21
CA ILE A 215 2.27 -3.31 -12.73
C ILE A 215 1.76 -4.66 -12.23
N ASN A 216 2.04 -5.74 -12.95
CA ASN A 216 1.66 -7.08 -12.53
C ASN A 216 2.36 -7.56 -11.25
N GLN A 217 3.53 -7.04 -10.91
CA GLN A 217 4.18 -7.35 -9.62
C GLN A 217 3.49 -6.69 -8.42
N MET A 218 2.80 -5.57 -8.65
CA MET A 218 2.05 -4.81 -7.62
C MET A 218 0.59 -5.23 -7.49
N THR A 219 0.04 -5.87 -8.52
CA THR A 219 -1.39 -6.14 -8.66
C THR A 219 -1.68 -7.62 -8.90
N ALA A 220 -2.93 -8.01 -8.69
CA ALA A 220 -3.45 -9.31 -9.08
C ALA A 220 -4.89 -9.20 -9.60
N ARG A 221 -5.40 -10.24 -10.25
CA ARG A 221 -6.78 -10.28 -10.74
C ARG A 221 -7.68 -11.02 -9.76
N THR A 222 -8.88 -10.53 -9.57
CA THR A 222 -9.93 -11.27 -8.86
C THR A 222 -10.57 -12.31 -9.78
N THR A 223 -11.35 -13.22 -9.19
CA THR A 223 -12.16 -14.21 -9.94
C THR A 223 -13.14 -13.59 -10.94
N ARG A 224 -13.51 -12.32 -10.73
CA ARG A 224 -14.37 -11.52 -11.62
C ARG A 224 -13.60 -10.68 -12.65
N GLY A 225 -12.28 -10.87 -12.75
CA GLY A 225 -11.42 -10.16 -13.70
C GLY A 225 -11.08 -8.72 -13.31
N LYS A 226 -11.48 -8.24 -12.12
CA LYS A 226 -11.07 -6.92 -11.63
C LYS A 226 -9.63 -6.98 -11.14
N THR A 227 -8.86 -5.94 -11.43
CA THR A 227 -7.52 -5.74 -10.88
C THR A 227 -7.61 -5.20 -9.46
N VAL A 228 -6.84 -5.78 -8.55
CA VAL A 228 -6.68 -5.31 -7.17
C VAL A 228 -5.21 -5.08 -6.84
N ILE A 229 -4.95 -4.05 -6.05
CA ILE A 229 -3.63 -3.77 -5.50
C ILE A 229 -3.41 -4.69 -4.29
N LEU A 230 -2.24 -5.32 -4.23
CA LEU A 230 -1.83 -6.12 -3.08
C LEU A 230 -1.18 -5.20 -2.04
N ARG A 231 -2.00 -4.60 -1.21
CA ARG A 231 -1.59 -3.63 -0.20
C ARG A 231 -1.55 -4.27 1.19
N PRO A 232 -0.44 -4.17 1.95
CA PRO A 232 -0.40 -4.54 3.36
C PRO A 232 -1.48 -3.80 4.17
N TYR A 233 -1.86 -4.36 5.30
CA TYR A 233 -2.92 -3.79 6.13
C TYR A 233 -2.46 -2.53 6.87
N ASN A 234 -1.22 -2.54 7.36
CA ASN A 234 -0.65 -1.43 8.12
C ASN A 234 0.06 -0.42 7.20
N ILE A 235 0.21 0.79 7.71
CA ILE A 235 0.98 1.86 7.07
C ILE A 235 2.47 1.53 7.16
N GLY A 236 3.18 1.63 6.03
CA GLY A 236 4.62 1.52 5.95
C GLY A 236 5.31 2.78 6.46
N LYS A 237 6.33 2.61 7.29
CA LYS A 237 7.09 3.70 7.91
C LYS A 237 8.54 3.32 8.14
N SER A 238 9.41 4.30 8.30
CA SER A 238 10.81 4.06 8.67
C SER A 238 10.92 3.25 9.97
N THR A 239 11.88 2.32 10.03
CA THR A 239 12.18 1.56 11.26
C THR A 239 12.89 2.40 12.30
N SER A 240 13.46 3.55 11.90
CA SER A 240 14.20 4.46 12.80
C SER A 240 13.84 5.90 12.49
N ALA A 241 13.49 6.65 13.53
CA ALA A 241 13.26 8.09 13.45
C ALA A 241 14.57 8.91 13.49
N TYR A 242 15.70 8.28 13.78
CA TYR A 242 16.97 8.96 14.07
C TYR A 242 18.02 8.77 12.96
N ILE A 243 17.75 7.94 11.95
CA ILE A 243 18.63 7.83 10.80
C ILE A 243 18.32 8.98 9.86
N GLY A 244 19.30 9.86 9.66
CA GLY A 244 19.24 10.98 8.72
C GLY A 244 19.50 10.54 7.27
N TYR A 245 19.16 11.41 6.34
CA TYR A 245 19.37 11.14 4.90
C TYR A 245 20.86 10.98 4.56
N GLU A 246 21.72 11.76 5.23
CA GLU A 246 23.18 11.77 5.01
C GLU A 246 23.96 10.70 5.82
N ASP A 247 23.26 9.84 6.58
CA ASP A 247 23.93 8.86 7.44
C ASP A 247 24.46 7.64 6.66
N HIS A 248 24.32 7.61 5.34
CA HIS A 248 24.79 6.54 4.47
C HIS A 248 24.35 5.13 4.93
N ALA A 249 23.13 5.02 5.41
CA ALA A 249 22.51 3.78 5.85
C ALA A 249 21.39 3.36 4.90
N LEU A 250 21.08 2.06 4.86
CA LEU A 250 19.90 1.59 4.13
C LEU A 250 18.63 2.09 4.80
N LEU A 251 17.74 2.72 4.03
CA LEU A 251 16.40 3.05 4.48
C LEU A 251 15.58 1.77 4.60
N LYS A 252 15.06 1.50 5.78
CA LYS A 252 14.21 0.34 6.06
C LYS A 252 12.79 0.79 6.36
N VAL A 253 11.83 0.31 5.57
CA VAL A 253 10.40 0.63 5.70
C VAL A 253 9.66 -0.63 6.11
N HIS A 254 9.16 -0.67 7.34
CA HIS A 254 8.43 -1.82 7.84
C HIS A 254 6.91 -1.62 7.72
N THR A 255 6.22 -2.70 7.41
CA THR A 255 4.75 -2.80 7.42
C THR A 255 4.32 -4.23 7.75
N TYR A 256 3.03 -4.44 7.95
CA TYR A 256 2.49 -5.74 8.36
C TYR A 256 1.14 -6.01 7.69
N HIS A 257 0.89 -7.27 7.34
CA HIS A 257 -0.37 -7.73 6.80
C HIS A 257 -0.88 -8.95 7.56
N GLY A 258 -2.16 -8.94 7.93
CA GLY A 258 -2.83 -10.03 8.63
C GLY A 258 -3.06 -9.75 10.11
N TYR A 259 -3.38 -10.80 10.85
CA TYR A 259 -3.60 -10.73 12.29
C TYR A 259 -2.29 -10.86 13.07
N ALA A 260 -2.26 -10.32 14.27
CA ALA A 260 -1.10 -10.43 15.15
C ALA A 260 -0.62 -11.88 15.30
N HIS A 261 0.69 -12.09 15.28
CA HIS A 261 1.40 -13.38 15.39
C HIS A 261 1.17 -14.40 14.26
N THR A 262 0.20 -14.19 13.36
CA THR A 262 -0.10 -15.12 12.24
C THR A 262 0.02 -14.49 10.86
N GLY A 263 0.24 -13.19 10.82
CA GLY A 263 0.41 -12.44 9.58
C GLY A 263 1.85 -12.41 9.08
N THR A 264 2.06 -11.68 8.00
CA THR A 264 3.36 -11.50 7.36
C THR A 264 3.89 -10.10 7.63
N ALA A 265 5.12 -10.03 8.16
CA ALA A 265 5.84 -8.77 8.29
C ALA A 265 6.64 -8.49 7.01
N TYR A 266 6.58 -7.25 6.53
CA TYR A 266 7.34 -6.78 5.38
C TYR A 266 8.38 -5.76 5.79
N LEU A 267 9.52 -5.82 5.15
CA LEU A 267 10.57 -4.84 5.24
C LEU A 267 11.04 -4.46 3.82
N GLY A 268 10.65 -3.27 3.38
CA GLY A 268 11.26 -2.64 2.20
C GLY A 268 12.62 -2.08 2.58
N VAL A 269 13.65 -2.44 1.84
CA VAL A 269 15.03 -1.98 2.04
C VAL A 269 15.43 -1.18 0.80
N PHE A 270 15.80 0.07 0.98
CA PHE A 270 16.09 1.01 -0.11
C PHE A 270 17.45 1.64 0.09
N ASN A 271 18.27 1.63 -0.96
CA ASN A 271 19.51 2.36 -0.95
C ASN A 271 19.31 3.77 -1.51
N CYS A 272 19.21 4.73 -0.60
CA CYS A 272 19.07 6.16 -0.92
C CYS A 272 20.41 6.87 -1.07
N THR A 273 21.54 6.14 -1.09
CA THR A 273 22.90 6.71 -1.14
C THR A 273 23.50 6.55 -2.54
N ASP A 274 24.66 7.12 -2.76
CA ASP A 274 25.40 7.13 -4.02
C ASP A 274 26.39 5.94 -4.18
N ARG A 275 26.38 4.98 -3.23
CA ARG A 275 27.28 3.81 -3.22
C ARG A 275 26.56 2.54 -2.83
N PRO A 276 27.05 1.35 -3.23
CA PRO A 276 26.53 0.08 -2.74
C PRO A 276 26.64 -0.03 -1.22
N LEU A 277 25.63 -0.60 -0.57
CA LEU A 277 25.60 -0.84 0.87
C LEU A 277 25.26 -2.30 1.16
N SER A 278 25.93 -2.85 2.18
CA SER A 278 25.63 -4.17 2.73
C SER A 278 25.27 -4.07 4.19
N GLU A 279 24.25 -4.82 4.62
CA GLU A 279 23.80 -4.80 6.01
C GLU A 279 23.37 -6.20 6.46
N LEU A 280 23.58 -6.52 7.74
CA LEU A 280 22.98 -7.67 8.42
C LEU A 280 21.78 -7.19 9.22
N ILE A 281 20.60 -7.57 8.75
CA ILE A 281 19.31 -7.11 9.33
C ILE A 281 18.81 -8.16 10.31
N PRO A 282 18.67 -7.81 11.61
CA PRO A 282 18.09 -8.71 12.60
C PRO A 282 16.60 -8.99 12.33
N LEU A 283 16.16 -10.20 12.64
CA LEU A 283 14.73 -10.57 12.55
C LEU A 283 13.83 -9.65 13.41
N SER A 284 14.34 -9.10 14.50
CA SER A 284 13.65 -8.12 15.35
C SER A 284 13.33 -6.79 14.67
N THR A 285 13.92 -6.51 13.49
CA THR A 285 13.58 -5.34 12.66
C THR A 285 12.21 -5.50 11.98
N PHE A 286 11.72 -6.73 11.84
CA PHE A 286 10.42 -7.02 11.22
C PHE A 286 9.31 -6.83 12.25
N SER A 287 8.59 -5.72 12.18
CA SER A 287 7.50 -5.41 13.10
C SER A 287 6.40 -6.48 13.02
N GLY A 288 6.03 -7.05 14.14
CA GLY A 288 5.05 -8.15 14.24
C GLY A 288 5.66 -9.56 14.15
N ALA A 289 6.99 -9.70 13.94
CA ALA A 289 7.71 -10.96 14.04
C ALA A 289 8.37 -11.06 15.43
N GLU A 290 7.56 -11.13 16.48
CA GLU A 290 8.00 -11.03 17.87
C GLU A 290 8.18 -12.39 18.56
N GLU A 291 7.45 -13.41 18.12
CA GLU A 291 7.44 -14.76 18.72
C GLU A 291 7.48 -15.84 17.64
N GLY A 292 8.07 -17.00 17.97
CA GLY A 292 8.09 -18.15 17.08
C GLY A 292 9.25 -18.17 16.07
N LYS A 293 9.05 -18.95 15.02
CA LYS A 293 10.00 -19.12 13.92
C LYS A 293 9.46 -18.50 12.64
N TYR A 294 10.37 -17.96 11.83
CA TYR A 294 10.04 -17.36 10.53
C TYR A 294 11.00 -17.80 9.46
N VAL A 295 10.50 -17.93 8.24
CA VAL A 295 11.32 -17.91 7.03
C VAL A 295 11.24 -16.52 6.40
N ILE A 296 12.35 -16.03 5.89
CA ILE A 296 12.43 -14.73 5.20
C ILE A 296 12.55 -14.99 3.71
N ARG A 297 11.63 -14.41 2.95
CA ARG A 297 11.68 -14.42 1.49
C ARG A 297 12.15 -13.09 0.98
N ALA A 298 13.16 -13.08 0.11
CA ALA A 298 13.59 -11.93 -0.68
C ALA A 298 12.80 -11.90 -2.00
N PHE A 299 12.23 -10.75 -2.35
CA PHE A 299 11.41 -10.65 -3.55
C PHE A 299 12.22 -10.70 -4.84
N THR A 300 13.34 -9.95 -4.91
CA THR A 300 14.10 -9.79 -6.16
C THR A 300 14.77 -11.09 -6.62
N THR A 301 15.25 -11.90 -5.67
CA THR A 301 15.91 -13.18 -5.93
C THR A 301 14.99 -14.38 -5.84
N GLY A 302 13.85 -14.24 -5.17
CA GLY A 302 12.96 -15.36 -4.81
C GLY A 302 13.51 -16.28 -3.72
N ALA A 303 14.70 -16.01 -3.19
CA ALA A 303 15.33 -16.84 -2.17
C ALA A 303 14.52 -16.85 -0.87
N VAL A 304 14.46 -18.02 -0.22
CA VAL A 304 13.83 -18.22 1.08
C VAL A 304 14.89 -18.71 2.06
N SER A 305 14.97 -18.07 3.23
CA SER A 305 15.92 -18.45 4.26
C SER A 305 15.55 -19.79 4.92
N LYS A 306 16.51 -20.36 5.66
CA LYS A 306 16.14 -21.35 6.69
C LYS A 306 15.32 -20.70 7.79
N PRO A 307 14.51 -21.47 8.55
CA PRO A 307 13.79 -20.96 9.70
C PRO A 307 14.73 -20.29 10.71
N MET A 308 14.32 -19.12 11.18
CA MET A 308 15.02 -18.34 12.20
C MET A 308 14.07 -18.10 13.37
N SER A 309 14.57 -18.22 14.62
CA SER A 309 13.76 -17.98 15.80
C SER A 309 13.91 -16.55 16.30
N CYS A 310 12.80 -15.97 16.73
CA CYS A 310 12.84 -14.68 17.42
C CYS A 310 13.68 -14.77 18.71
N GLY A 311 14.44 -13.71 19.00
CA GLY A 311 15.32 -13.68 20.17
C GLY A 311 16.70 -14.34 19.98
N GLU A 312 16.92 -15.07 18.90
CA GLU A 312 18.26 -15.60 18.59
C GLU A 312 19.17 -14.48 18.04
N LYS A 313 20.36 -14.30 18.65
CA LYS A 313 21.35 -13.31 18.19
C LYS A 313 21.83 -13.55 16.75
N LYS A 314 21.69 -14.78 16.25
CA LYS A 314 22.09 -15.20 14.90
C LYS A 314 20.95 -15.13 13.87
N ALA A 315 19.75 -14.70 14.27
CA ALA A 315 18.63 -14.49 13.36
C ALA A 315 18.86 -13.20 12.54
N LEU A 316 19.74 -13.27 11.56
CA LEU A 316 20.20 -12.17 10.72
C LEU A 316 19.99 -12.50 9.24
N VAL A 317 19.52 -11.52 8.48
CA VAL A 317 19.40 -11.57 7.01
C VAL A 317 20.44 -10.63 6.42
N GLY A 318 21.34 -11.14 5.58
CA GLY A 318 22.28 -10.32 4.82
C GLY A 318 21.60 -9.74 3.57
N VAL A 319 21.82 -8.48 3.33
CA VAL A 319 21.44 -7.80 2.09
C VAL A 319 22.62 -7.03 1.52
N GLU A 320 22.69 -6.97 0.20
CA GLU A 320 23.63 -6.14 -0.55
C GLU A 320 22.80 -5.40 -1.61
N ILE A 321 22.79 -4.09 -1.55
CA ILE A 321 21.93 -3.24 -2.36
C ILE A 321 22.76 -2.19 -3.07
N ASP A 322 22.73 -2.21 -4.40
CA ASP A 322 23.39 -1.22 -5.24
C ASP A 322 22.78 0.19 -5.08
N ASN A 323 23.46 1.21 -5.58
CA ASN A 323 22.94 2.56 -5.65
C ASN A 323 21.57 2.60 -6.35
N GLY A 324 20.58 3.22 -5.71
CA GLY A 324 19.20 3.25 -6.21
C GLY A 324 18.51 1.89 -6.27
N GLY A 325 19.15 0.86 -5.70
CA GLY A 325 18.61 -0.49 -5.58
C GLY A 325 17.64 -0.63 -4.40
N TRP A 326 16.94 -1.74 -4.40
CA TRP A 326 15.96 -2.06 -3.37
C TRP A 326 15.72 -3.57 -3.24
N GLU A 327 15.17 -3.96 -2.09
CA GLU A 327 14.65 -5.31 -1.85
C GLU A 327 13.38 -5.23 -0.99
N ILE A 328 12.47 -6.16 -1.17
CA ILE A 328 11.37 -6.39 -0.22
C ILE A 328 11.59 -7.76 0.42
N LEU A 329 11.87 -7.74 1.70
CA LEU A 329 11.95 -8.92 2.54
C LEU A 329 10.60 -9.16 3.20
N SER A 330 10.12 -10.39 3.20
CA SER A 330 8.88 -10.79 3.87
C SER A 330 9.15 -11.92 4.88
N ALA A 331 8.76 -11.69 6.13
CA ALA A 331 8.88 -12.68 7.21
C ALA A 331 7.56 -13.43 7.35
N HIS A 332 7.60 -14.73 7.09
CA HIS A 332 6.43 -15.61 7.13
C HIS A 332 6.54 -16.57 8.32
N PRO A 333 5.48 -16.68 9.17
CA PRO A 333 5.51 -17.57 10.32
C PRO A 333 5.60 -19.03 9.89
N VAL A 334 6.42 -19.80 10.57
CA VAL A 334 6.62 -21.25 10.35
C VAL A 334 5.79 -22.02 11.36
N HIS A 335 4.98 -22.95 10.87
CA HIS A 335 4.19 -23.88 11.67
C HIS A 335 4.85 -25.25 11.67
N GLU A 336 5.13 -25.79 12.85
CA GLU A 336 5.76 -27.10 13.03
C GLU A 336 4.74 -28.09 13.56
N HIS A 337 4.60 -29.23 12.89
CA HIS A 337 3.69 -30.31 13.27
C HIS A 337 4.37 -31.67 13.16
N THR A 338 3.79 -32.68 13.77
CA THR A 338 4.25 -34.08 13.63
C THR A 338 3.15 -34.89 12.96
N LEU A 339 3.44 -35.41 11.78
CA LEU A 339 2.53 -36.28 11.04
C LEU A 339 2.68 -37.71 11.49
N ARG A 340 1.58 -38.49 11.44
CA ARG A 340 1.57 -39.84 11.91
C ARG A 340 2.48 -40.80 11.14
N ARG A 341 2.60 -40.58 9.81
CA ARG A 341 3.38 -41.48 8.94
C ARG A 341 4.77 -40.94 8.64
N SER A 342 4.87 -39.63 8.38
CA SER A 342 6.06 -39.03 7.80
C SER A 342 6.90 -38.24 8.82
N GLY A 343 6.46 -38.13 10.09
CA GLY A 343 7.21 -37.47 11.15
C GLY A 343 7.06 -35.95 11.15
N PRO A 344 8.09 -35.20 11.57
CA PRO A 344 8.01 -33.74 11.70
C PRO A 344 7.95 -33.05 10.35
N ILE A 345 7.11 -32.02 10.25
CA ILE A 345 7.00 -31.13 9.11
C ILE A 345 7.02 -29.67 9.60
N ALA A 346 7.70 -28.81 8.85
CA ALA A 346 7.67 -27.36 9.02
C ALA A 346 7.13 -26.74 7.73
N VAL A 347 6.13 -25.87 7.84
CA VAL A 347 5.47 -25.29 6.67
C VAL A 347 5.10 -23.82 6.92
N SER A 348 5.12 -23.02 5.85
CA SER A 348 4.74 -21.61 5.88
C SER A 348 4.07 -21.20 4.56
N CYS A 349 2.98 -20.43 4.61
CA CYS A 349 2.36 -19.86 3.42
C CYS A 349 3.06 -18.54 3.05
N LEU A 350 3.59 -18.46 1.82
CA LEU A 350 4.32 -17.30 1.32
C LEU A 350 3.43 -16.27 0.60
N GLY A 351 2.13 -16.59 0.41
CA GLY A 351 1.24 -15.78 -0.41
C GLY A 351 1.52 -15.93 -1.91
N LEU A 352 1.12 -14.93 -2.71
CA LEU A 352 1.29 -14.97 -4.15
C LEU A 352 2.75 -14.71 -4.56
N ILE A 353 3.37 -15.72 -5.17
CA ILE A 353 4.74 -15.64 -5.69
C ILE A 353 4.80 -14.68 -6.89
N GLY A 354 5.93 -13.97 -7.05
CA GLY A 354 6.10 -12.98 -8.11
C GLY A 354 5.35 -11.65 -7.89
N LYS A 355 4.75 -11.48 -6.71
CA LYS A 355 4.15 -10.23 -6.25
C LYS A 355 5.00 -9.61 -5.14
N MET A 356 5.23 -8.28 -5.21
CA MET A 356 6.07 -7.55 -4.25
C MET A 356 5.58 -7.71 -2.80
N THR A 357 4.26 -7.72 -2.62
CA THR A 357 3.60 -7.91 -1.33
C THR A 357 2.56 -9.04 -1.41
N GLY A 358 2.99 -10.21 -1.89
CA GLY A 358 2.11 -11.32 -2.26
C GLY A 358 1.26 -11.89 -1.13
N ALA A 359 1.75 -11.89 0.12
CA ALA A 359 0.94 -12.33 1.26
C ALA A 359 -0.22 -11.37 1.57
N ALA A 360 -0.20 -10.12 1.02
CA ALA A 360 -1.36 -9.25 1.11
C ALA A 360 -2.59 -9.76 0.32
N ALA A 361 -2.45 -10.83 -0.45
CA ALA A 361 -3.58 -11.55 -1.03
C ALA A 361 -4.29 -12.47 -0.04
N ILE A 362 -3.64 -12.88 1.06
CA ILE A 362 -4.23 -13.77 2.07
C ILE A 362 -5.27 -13.00 2.89
N ILE A 363 -6.47 -13.53 2.99
CA ILE A 363 -7.54 -13.03 3.84
C ILE A 363 -7.47 -13.69 5.21
N SER A 364 -7.34 -15.03 5.22
CA SER A 364 -7.19 -15.83 6.41
C SER A 364 -6.48 -17.14 6.09
N SER A 365 -5.92 -17.77 7.10
CA SER A 365 -5.35 -19.11 7.00
C SER A 365 -5.58 -19.87 8.30
N ASP A 366 -5.70 -21.18 8.18
CA ASP A 366 -5.80 -22.11 9.31
C ASP A 366 -4.97 -23.35 9.00
N ILE A 367 -4.35 -23.91 10.04
CA ILE A 367 -3.51 -25.10 9.90
C ILE A 367 -3.71 -26.02 11.10
N HIS A 368 -3.94 -27.29 10.84
CA HIS A 368 -4.07 -28.32 11.88
C HIS A 368 -3.70 -29.69 11.34
N VAL A 369 -3.45 -30.61 12.24
CA VAL A 369 -3.32 -32.03 11.95
C VAL A 369 -4.63 -32.73 12.28
N ASP A 370 -5.21 -33.44 11.33
CA ASP A 370 -6.49 -34.13 11.49
C ASP A 370 -6.36 -35.40 12.35
N SER A 371 -7.49 -36.05 12.64
CA SER A 371 -7.54 -37.28 13.42
C SER A 371 -6.82 -38.48 12.79
N GLN A 372 -6.54 -38.41 11.48
CA GLN A 372 -5.77 -39.42 10.75
C GLN A 372 -4.26 -39.14 10.76
N GLY A 373 -3.84 -38.01 11.33
CA GLY A 373 -2.46 -37.58 11.43
C GLY A 373 -1.95 -36.92 10.12
N LYS A 374 -2.82 -36.36 9.30
CA LYS A 374 -2.49 -35.60 8.10
C LYS A 374 -2.58 -34.11 8.36
N LEU A 375 -1.63 -33.35 7.80
CA LEU A 375 -1.70 -31.90 7.83
C LEU A 375 -2.75 -31.40 6.86
N ARG A 376 -3.59 -30.48 7.29
CA ARG A 376 -4.45 -29.65 6.46
C ARG A 376 -4.05 -28.19 6.65
N TYR A 377 -3.63 -27.52 5.58
CA TYR A 377 -3.42 -26.08 5.54
C TYR A 377 -4.47 -25.44 4.66
N PHE A 378 -5.38 -24.72 5.28
CA PHE A 378 -6.42 -23.93 4.61
C PHE A 378 -5.94 -22.49 4.41
N VAL A 379 -6.10 -21.93 3.21
CA VAL A 379 -5.77 -20.55 2.89
C VAL A 379 -6.90 -19.94 2.06
N LEU A 380 -7.43 -18.82 2.53
CA LEU A 380 -8.41 -18.01 1.81
C LEU A 380 -7.68 -16.80 1.19
N ILE A 381 -7.73 -16.67 -0.14
CA ILE A 381 -7.08 -15.57 -0.86
C ILE A 381 -8.11 -14.74 -1.65
N LYS A 382 -7.82 -13.44 -1.84
CA LYS A 382 -8.71 -12.49 -2.55
C LYS A 382 -8.41 -12.32 -4.03
N ALA A 383 -7.38 -12.99 -4.56
CA ALA A 383 -6.93 -12.78 -5.94
C ALA A 383 -6.23 -14.03 -6.50
N LEU A 384 -6.30 -14.17 -7.82
CA LEU A 384 -5.67 -15.24 -8.61
C LEU A 384 -4.16 -14.97 -8.78
N GLY A 385 -3.38 -16.03 -8.90
CA GLY A 385 -1.93 -16.00 -9.13
C GLY A 385 -1.28 -17.31 -8.70
N VAL A 386 0.03 -17.33 -8.57
CA VAL A 386 0.79 -18.49 -8.09
C VAL A 386 0.92 -18.41 -6.58
N LEU A 387 0.26 -19.29 -5.84
CA LEU A 387 0.33 -19.37 -4.38
C LEU A 387 1.51 -20.26 -3.97
N GLY A 388 2.38 -19.75 -3.09
CA GLY A 388 3.57 -20.45 -2.61
C GLY A 388 3.43 -20.95 -1.19
N PHE A 389 3.93 -22.17 -0.94
CA PHE A 389 4.16 -22.73 0.39
C PHE A 389 5.63 -23.13 0.53
N TRP A 390 6.31 -22.61 1.53
CA TRP A 390 7.59 -23.14 1.93
C TRP A 390 7.37 -24.38 2.81
N ILE A 391 8.07 -25.47 2.49
CA ILE A 391 8.00 -26.74 3.24
C ILE A 391 9.44 -27.17 3.49
N GLY A 392 9.77 -27.38 4.76
CA GLY A 392 11.12 -27.79 5.15
C GLY A 392 11.57 -29.08 4.47
N ASP A 393 12.77 -29.06 3.87
CA ASP A 393 13.37 -30.16 3.13
C ASP A 393 12.44 -30.76 2.04
N LEU A 394 11.57 -29.95 1.41
CA LEU A 394 10.60 -30.38 0.41
C LEU A 394 11.24 -31.25 -0.68
N SER A 395 12.33 -30.73 -1.28
CA SER A 395 13.00 -31.40 -2.39
C SER A 395 13.72 -32.69 -2.02
N LYS A 396 13.96 -32.96 -0.73
CA LYS A 396 14.73 -34.12 -0.24
C LYS A 396 13.86 -35.18 0.40
N SER A 397 12.80 -34.78 1.08
CA SER A 397 12.06 -35.64 2.03
C SER A 397 10.64 -35.95 1.57
N TRP A 398 10.11 -35.23 0.55
CA TRP A 398 8.71 -35.33 0.17
C TRP A 398 8.53 -35.65 -1.34
N ASP A 399 7.66 -36.59 -1.64
CA ASP A 399 7.15 -36.83 -3.00
C ASP A 399 5.82 -36.11 -3.19
N VAL A 400 5.87 -34.96 -3.86
CA VAL A 400 4.68 -34.09 -4.03
C VAL A 400 3.49 -34.83 -4.66
N GLU A 401 3.74 -35.77 -5.57
CA GLU A 401 2.66 -36.53 -6.22
C GLU A 401 1.97 -37.55 -5.32
N LYS A 402 2.70 -38.09 -4.32
CA LYS A 402 2.19 -39.13 -3.43
C LYS A 402 1.77 -38.58 -2.07
N ASP A 403 2.54 -37.60 -1.55
CA ASP A 403 2.41 -37.16 -0.17
C ASP A 403 1.52 -35.90 -0.06
N MET A 404 1.20 -35.23 -1.19
CA MET A 404 0.47 -33.98 -1.19
C MET A 404 -0.76 -34.00 -2.09
N LEU A 405 -1.81 -33.35 -1.60
CA LEU A 405 -3.04 -33.11 -2.33
C LEU A 405 -3.43 -31.63 -2.20
N VAL A 406 -3.68 -30.99 -3.33
CA VAL A 406 -4.15 -29.59 -3.36
C VAL A 406 -5.57 -29.54 -3.89
N LEU A 407 -6.44 -28.82 -3.19
CA LEU A 407 -7.82 -28.58 -3.59
C LEU A 407 -8.09 -27.08 -3.74
N ILE A 408 -8.95 -26.72 -4.68
CA ILE A 408 -9.57 -25.40 -4.80
C ILE A 408 -11.09 -25.60 -4.76
N PHE A 409 -11.77 -25.06 -3.73
CA PHE A 409 -13.18 -25.30 -3.45
C PHE A 409 -13.55 -26.81 -3.53
N GLY A 410 -12.77 -27.65 -2.87
CA GLY A 410 -12.96 -29.10 -2.80
C GLY A 410 -12.67 -29.86 -4.09
N LYS A 411 -12.26 -29.20 -5.19
CA LYS A 411 -11.82 -29.85 -6.44
C LYS A 411 -10.32 -29.96 -6.50
N GLN A 412 -9.85 -31.15 -6.88
CA GLN A 412 -8.41 -31.40 -7.01
C GLN A 412 -7.77 -30.51 -8.09
N VAL A 413 -6.67 -29.88 -7.74
CA VAL A 413 -5.85 -29.09 -8.66
C VAL A 413 -5.12 -30.03 -9.62
N PRO A 414 -5.14 -29.76 -10.95
CA PRO A 414 -4.39 -30.56 -11.92
C PRO A 414 -2.88 -30.56 -11.58
N LYS A 415 -2.24 -31.72 -11.70
CA LYS A 415 -0.82 -31.90 -11.32
C LYS A 415 0.12 -30.90 -11.99
N HIS A 416 -0.11 -30.56 -13.25
CA HIS A 416 0.70 -29.59 -13.98
C HIS A 416 0.50 -28.11 -13.54
N CYS A 417 -0.46 -27.85 -12.67
CA CYS A 417 -0.62 -26.56 -12.00
C CYS A 417 0.15 -26.50 -10.66
N VAL A 418 0.85 -27.57 -10.29
CA VAL A 418 1.66 -27.67 -9.10
C VAL A 418 3.10 -27.88 -9.52
N SER A 419 4.03 -27.07 -8.99
CA SER A 419 5.46 -27.16 -9.27
C SER A 419 6.28 -26.96 -7.99
N VAL A 420 7.55 -27.32 -8.05
CA VAL A 420 8.49 -27.20 -6.94
C VAL A 420 9.71 -26.39 -7.37
N SER A 421 10.08 -25.42 -6.55
CA SER A 421 11.29 -24.62 -6.72
C SER A 421 12.06 -24.60 -5.39
N GLY A 422 13.09 -25.42 -5.27
CA GLY A 422 13.78 -25.66 -4.01
C GLY A 422 12.84 -26.23 -2.96
N ASP A 423 12.71 -25.56 -1.83
CA ASP A 423 11.78 -25.93 -0.76
C ASP A 423 10.42 -25.20 -0.85
N VAL A 424 10.08 -24.64 -2.01
CA VAL A 424 8.80 -23.97 -2.25
C VAL A 424 7.93 -24.80 -3.17
N LEU A 425 6.74 -25.15 -2.69
CA LEU A 425 5.63 -25.68 -3.48
C LEU A 425 4.86 -24.50 -4.08
N GLU A 426 4.74 -24.44 -5.39
CA GLU A 426 4.04 -23.39 -6.12
C GLU A 426 2.75 -23.95 -6.75
N ILE A 427 1.62 -23.29 -6.51
CA ILE A 427 0.30 -23.68 -7.02
C ILE A 427 -0.21 -22.57 -7.92
N ASP A 428 -0.28 -22.82 -9.24
CA ASP A 428 -0.87 -21.88 -10.19
C ASP A 428 -2.42 -21.89 -10.05
N VAL A 429 -2.89 -21.06 -9.11
CA VAL A 429 -4.31 -20.94 -8.79
C VAL A 429 -5.08 -20.30 -9.95
N ASP A 430 -4.47 -19.41 -10.74
CA ASP A 430 -5.15 -18.80 -11.91
C ASP A 430 -5.43 -19.84 -12.99
N ARG A 431 -4.48 -20.68 -13.29
CA ARG A 431 -4.63 -21.77 -14.26
C ARG A 431 -5.57 -22.84 -13.73
N ALA A 432 -5.38 -23.30 -12.50
CA ALA A 432 -6.22 -24.32 -11.88
C ALA A 432 -7.69 -23.88 -11.78
N TRP A 433 -7.94 -22.60 -11.45
CA TRP A 433 -9.29 -22.01 -11.45
C TRP A 433 -10.00 -22.20 -12.78
N LYS A 434 -9.31 -21.89 -13.88
CA LYS A 434 -9.87 -22.01 -15.24
C LYS A 434 -10.11 -23.47 -15.65
N GLU A 435 -9.12 -24.32 -15.42
CA GLU A 435 -9.17 -25.73 -15.86
C GLU A 435 -10.15 -26.57 -15.04
N THR A 436 -10.36 -26.28 -13.75
CA THR A 436 -11.36 -26.96 -12.94
C THR A 436 -12.77 -26.43 -13.14
N GLY A 437 -12.96 -25.47 -14.05
CA GLY A 437 -14.26 -24.89 -14.37
C GLY A 437 -14.93 -24.17 -13.20
N GLN A 438 -14.11 -23.54 -12.33
CA GLN A 438 -14.63 -22.73 -11.23
C GLN A 438 -15.29 -21.47 -11.76
N LYS A 439 -16.34 -21.03 -11.08
CA LYS A 439 -17.06 -19.79 -11.41
C LYS A 439 -16.96 -18.83 -10.23
N ALA A 440 -16.88 -17.53 -10.55
CA ALA A 440 -16.91 -16.49 -9.54
C ALA A 440 -18.20 -16.59 -8.71
N GLY A 441 -18.05 -16.75 -7.42
CA GLY A 441 -19.16 -16.80 -6.47
C GLY A 441 -19.65 -15.41 -6.08
N TRP A 442 -20.33 -15.32 -4.94
CA TRP A 442 -20.79 -14.09 -4.34
C TRP A 442 -19.62 -13.17 -3.95
N SER A 443 -18.56 -13.72 -3.37
CA SER A 443 -17.31 -13.01 -3.05
C SER A 443 -16.23 -13.27 -4.11
N ASN A 444 -15.10 -12.55 -4.01
CA ASN A 444 -13.90 -12.83 -4.80
C ASN A 444 -12.94 -13.81 -4.10
N GLU A 445 -13.35 -14.35 -2.97
CA GLU A 445 -12.55 -15.26 -2.15
C GLU A 445 -12.33 -16.59 -2.87
N ILE A 446 -11.14 -17.16 -2.69
CA ILE A 446 -10.71 -18.41 -3.27
C ILE A 446 -10.16 -19.28 -2.15
N GLU A 447 -10.82 -20.41 -1.91
CA GLU A 447 -10.37 -21.41 -0.95
C GLU A 447 -9.33 -22.32 -1.59
N VAL A 448 -8.17 -22.41 -0.94
CA VAL A 448 -7.09 -23.33 -1.32
C VAL A 448 -6.76 -24.17 -0.10
N GLU A 449 -6.73 -25.49 -0.27
CA GLU A 449 -6.36 -26.44 0.77
C GLU A 449 -5.17 -27.26 0.32
N LEU A 450 -4.15 -27.32 1.15
CA LEU A 450 -3.02 -28.23 1.01
C LEU A 450 -3.11 -29.31 2.07
N PHE A 451 -3.14 -30.56 1.65
CA PHE A 451 -3.04 -31.73 2.51
C PHE A 451 -1.66 -32.34 2.36
N VAL A 452 -1.03 -32.73 3.48
CA VAL A 452 0.24 -33.46 3.50
C VAL A 452 0.08 -34.67 4.40
N SER A 453 0.55 -35.87 3.94
CA SER A 453 0.30 -37.17 4.59
C SER A 453 1.57 -37.99 4.84
#